data_d2dc2f7b196f1881c1c121f2a8ebda9f
#
_entry.id   d2dc2f7b196f1881c1c121f2a8ebda9f
#
_cell.length_a   1.000
_cell.length_b   1.000
_cell.length_c   1.000
_cell.angle_alpha   90.00
_cell.angle_beta   90.00
_cell.angle_gamma   90.00
#
_symmetry.space_group_name_H-M   'P 1'
#
loop_
_entity.id
_entity.type
_entity.pdbx_description
1 polymer ?
#
loop_
_entity_poly.entity_id
_entity_poly.type
_entity_poly.pdbx_seq_one_letter_code
_entity_poly.pdbx_strand_id
1 'polypeptide(L)'
;MNYIAEKLIASVLCVVLGLTALTSDDRPLSDQPAGTIALAPSPVETSTTSTTSTIFIDPYATAPEQFAQLAIGLGWPASEYDTLVKVINRESRGIPSSINPKDPQGGSFGLLQINGFWESWLVERGLISSLESLLDPTINLRAGLAIYNNSGWNPWRTAK
;
A
#
# COMPACT_ATOMS: atom_id res chain seq x y z
N MET A 1 -28.13 -23.77 -4.15
CA MET A 1 -28.58 -23.03 -5.33
C MET A 1 -27.57 -21.92 -5.56
N ASN A 2 -26.95 -21.97 -6.72
CA ASN A 2 -25.71 -21.29 -7.07
C ASN A 2 -25.86 -19.77 -7.26
N TYR A 3 -25.09 -18.98 -6.52
CA TYR A 3 -25.02 -17.51 -6.68
C TYR A 3 -23.59 -16.97 -6.84
N ILE A 4 -22.67 -17.78 -7.33
CA ILE A 4 -21.23 -17.40 -7.47
C ILE A 4 -20.73 -17.61 -8.92
N ALA A 5 -21.56 -17.50 -9.92
CA ALA A 5 -21.13 -17.83 -11.29
C ALA A 5 -21.39 -16.74 -12.33
N GLU A 6 -21.43 -15.46 -12.01
CA GLU A 6 -21.67 -14.44 -13.05
C GLU A 6 -20.94 -13.11 -12.82
N LYS A 7 -19.62 -13.13 -12.58
CA LYS A 7 -18.79 -11.91 -12.74
C LYS A 7 -17.35 -12.19 -13.17
N LEU A 8 -17.16 -13.14 -14.04
CA LEU A 8 -15.89 -13.36 -14.72
C LEU A 8 -16.11 -13.35 -16.23
N ILE A 9 -16.31 -12.20 -16.86
CA ILE A 9 -16.06 -11.97 -18.29
C ILE A 9 -16.27 -10.45 -18.52
N ALA A 10 -15.20 -9.68 -18.50
CA ALA A 10 -15.02 -8.46 -19.29
C ALA A 10 -13.75 -7.73 -18.85
N SER A 11 -12.63 -8.06 -19.41
CA SER A 11 -11.53 -7.13 -19.73
C SER A 11 -10.34 -7.89 -20.31
N VAL A 12 -10.57 -8.47 -21.47
CA VAL A 12 -9.49 -8.78 -22.41
C VAL A 12 -9.90 -8.07 -23.68
N LEU A 13 -9.23 -7.02 -24.05
CA LEU A 13 -8.90 -6.63 -25.41
C LEU A 13 -8.57 -5.12 -25.48
N CYS A 14 -7.31 -4.80 -25.52
CA CYS A 14 -6.76 -3.68 -26.30
C CYS A 14 -5.22 -3.80 -26.34
N VAL A 15 -4.76 -4.71 -27.17
CA VAL A 15 -3.41 -4.68 -27.76
C VAL A 15 -3.63 -4.50 -29.25
N VAL A 16 -3.34 -3.34 -29.80
CA VAL A 16 -3.03 -3.17 -31.21
C VAL A 16 -2.09 -1.98 -31.40
N LEU A 17 -0.84 -2.29 -31.71
CA LEU A 17 -0.06 -1.83 -32.87
C LEU A 17 0.06 -0.31 -33.08
N GLY A 18 1.27 0.18 -32.88
CA GLY A 18 1.77 1.43 -33.46
C GLY A 18 3.26 1.30 -33.75
N LEU A 19 3.57 0.59 -34.81
CA LEU A 19 4.90 0.50 -35.46
C LEU A 19 4.93 1.51 -36.60
N THR A 20 5.73 2.59 -36.53
CA THR A 20 6.21 3.38 -37.71
C THR A 20 7.53 4.04 -37.29
N ALA A 21 8.59 3.56 -37.81
CA ALA A 21 9.33 4.01 -39.01
C ALA A 21 10.43 5.03 -38.66
N LEU A 22 11.67 4.51 -38.73
CA LEU A 22 12.91 5.27 -38.88
C LEU A 22 12.88 6.08 -40.17
N THR A 23 13.28 7.35 -40.12
CA THR A 23 13.86 8.02 -41.26
C THR A 23 15.15 8.70 -40.81
N SER A 24 16.24 8.19 -41.34
CA SER A 24 17.53 8.82 -41.37
C SER A 24 17.45 10.07 -42.25
N ASP A 25 17.98 11.18 -41.82
CA ASP A 25 18.33 12.29 -42.68
C ASP A 25 19.76 12.74 -42.41
N ASP A 26 20.61 12.36 -43.33
CA ASP A 26 21.98 12.84 -43.49
C ASP A 26 21.95 14.26 -44.00
N ARG A 27 22.65 15.19 -43.35
CA ARG A 27 23.15 16.41 -43.99
C ARG A 27 24.41 16.94 -43.36
N PRO A 28 25.29 17.56 -44.21
CA PRO A 28 26.70 17.72 -43.98
C PRO A 28 27.07 19.01 -43.25
N LEU A 29 28.33 19.00 -42.75
CA LEU A 29 29.05 20.12 -42.19
C LEU A 29 29.07 21.33 -43.12
N SER A 30 28.89 22.53 -42.57
CA SER A 30 29.64 23.71 -43.04
C SER A 30 29.53 24.84 -42.00
N ASP A 31 30.73 25.36 -41.64
CA ASP A 31 31.08 26.70 -41.29
C ASP A 31 30.63 27.30 -39.94
N GLN A 32 31.66 27.38 -39.08
CA GLN A 32 31.75 28.33 -38.00
C GLN A 32 32.06 29.75 -38.51
N PRO A 33 31.58 30.80 -37.86
CA PRO A 33 32.51 31.75 -37.30
C PRO A 33 32.22 32.11 -35.83
N ALA A 34 33.30 32.55 -35.23
CA ALA A 34 33.55 32.88 -33.86
C ALA A 34 32.66 33.98 -33.25
N GLY A 35 32.43 33.87 -31.96
CA GLY A 35 32.37 35.03 -31.07
C GLY A 35 30.99 35.41 -30.56
N THR A 36 30.65 34.97 -29.35
CA THR A 36 30.11 35.85 -28.32
C THR A 36 29.96 35.02 -27.04
N ILE A 37 30.62 35.46 -25.99
CA ILE A 37 30.52 34.93 -24.64
C ILE A 37 29.14 35.28 -24.12
N ALA A 38 28.21 34.32 -24.10
CA ALA A 38 26.95 34.43 -23.39
C ALA A 38 27.07 33.72 -22.05
N LEU A 39 26.86 34.48 -20.98
CA LEU A 39 26.73 34.00 -19.60
C LEU A 39 25.78 32.83 -19.54
N ALA A 40 26.27 31.71 -19.02
CA ALA A 40 25.43 30.57 -18.71
C ALA A 40 24.47 30.94 -17.58
N PRO A 41 23.17 30.61 -17.69
CA PRO A 41 22.27 30.68 -16.55
C PRO A 41 22.66 29.60 -15.54
N SER A 42 22.85 30.03 -14.29
CA SER A 42 23.09 29.13 -13.15
C SER A 42 21.99 28.05 -13.08
N PRO A 43 22.35 26.81 -12.72
CA PRO A 43 21.34 25.78 -12.49
C PRO A 43 20.46 26.21 -11.32
N VAL A 44 19.17 26.30 -11.57
CA VAL A 44 18.15 26.41 -10.54
C VAL A 44 18.18 25.09 -9.76
N GLU A 45 18.74 25.14 -8.55
CA GLU A 45 18.61 24.04 -7.61
C GLU A 45 17.13 23.89 -7.23
N THR A 46 16.50 22.90 -7.82
CA THR A 46 15.18 22.46 -7.39
C THR A 46 15.35 21.77 -6.04
N SER A 47 15.21 22.54 -4.96
CA SER A 47 15.14 22.00 -3.61
C SER A 47 13.89 21.12 -3.49
N THR A 48 14.07 19.83 -3.68
CA THR A 48 13.05 18.84 -3.34
C THR A 48 12.99 18.76 -1.82
N THR A 49 12.09 19.51 -1.21
CA THR A 49 11.81 19.43 0.21
C THR A 49 11.10 18.09 0.46
N SER A 50 11.85 17.05 0.78
CA SER A 50 11.31 15.81 1.33
C SER A 50 10.76 16.12 2.72
N THR A 51 9.46 16.33 2.82
CA THR A 51 8.77 16.43 4.10
C THR A 51 8.74 15.04 4.73
N THR A 52 9.74 14.70 5.51
CA THR A 52 9.71 13.54 6.40
C THR A 52 8.70 13.86 7.50
N SER A 53 7.48 13.39 7.35
CA SER A 53 6.49 13.43 8.43
C SER A 53 6.97 12.53 9.56
N THR A 54 7.54 13.11 10.59
CA THR A 54 7.84 12.41 11.83
C THR A 54 6.52 12.03 12.49
N ILE A 55 6.20 10.73 12.54
CA ILE A 55 5.04 10.24 13.25
C ILE A 55 5.33 10.44 14.75
N PHE A 56 4.59 11.34 15.38
CA PHE A 56 4.65 11.50 16.84
C PHE A 56 3.83 10.37 17.46
N ILE A 57 4.51 9.47 18.17
CA ILE A 57 3.86 8.43 18.98
C ILE A 57 3.86 8.91 20.43
N ASP A 58 2.68 9.07 21.02
CA ASP A 58 2.53 9.44 22.42
C ASP A 58 3.11 8.32 23.30
N PRO A 59 4.14 8.60 24.12
CA PRO A 59 4.75 7.60 24.98
C PRO A 59 3.83 7.08 26.12
N TYR A 60 2.73 7.79 26.38
CA TYR A 60 1.73 7.39 27.37
C TYR A 60 0.52 6.65 26.77
N ALA A 61 0.47 6.54 25.44
CA ALA A 61 -0.59 5.81 24.75
C ALA A 61 -0.45 4.30 25.03
N THR A 62 -1.58 3.60 25.10
CA THR A 62 -1.61 2.13 25.14
C THR A 62 -1.08 1.52 23.85
N ALA A 63 -0.69 0.24 23.85
CA ALA A 63 -0.22 -0.42 22.64
C ALA A 63 -1.21 -0.34 21.46
N PRO A 64 -2.53 -0.56 21.61
CA PRO A 64 -3.50 -0.35 20.56
C PRO A 64 -3.53 1.09 20.00
N GLU A 65 -3.41 2.10 20.88
CA GLU A 65 -3.37 3.51 20.48
C GLU A 65 -2.11 3.86 19.70
N GLN A 66 -0.94 3.35 20.12
CA GLN A 66 0.32 3.52 19.39
C GLN A 66 0.26 2.92 17.99
N PHE A 67 -0.32 1.73 17.84
CA PHE A 67 -0.49 1.11 16.54
C PHE A 67 -1.57 1.80 15.68
N ALA A 68 -2.60 2.37 16.28
CA ALA A 68 -3.56 3.20 15.55
C ALA A 68 -2.91 4.50 15.04
N GLN A 69 -2.03 5.13 15.84
CA GLN A 69 -1.24 6.29 15.38
C GLN A 69 -0.30 5.90 14.23
N LEU A 70 0.38 4.76 14.33
CA LEU A 70 1.20 4.22 13.24
C LEU A 70 0.37 4.00 11.98
N ALA A 71 -0.83 3.41 12.11
CA ALA A 71 -1.74 3.17 10.99
C ALA A 71 -2.11 4.48 10.26
N ILE A 72 -2.45 5.55 11.00
CA ILE A 72 -2.71 6.87 10.40
C ILE A 72 -1.48 7.35 9.60
N GLY A 73 -0.28 7.21 10.16
CA GLY A 73 0.96 7.53 9.46
C GLY A 73 1.22 6.67 8.22
N LEU A 74 0.63 5.48 8.13
CA LEU A 74 0.69 4.58 6.99
C LEU A 74 -0.42 4.82 5.95
N GLY A 75 -1.28 5.83 6.17
CA GLY A 75 -2.30 6.26 5.21
C GLY A 75 -3.73 5.83 5.55
N TRP A 76 -3.99 5.28 6.73
CA TRP A 76 -5.37 5.09 7.16
C TRP A 76 -6.06 6.44 7.37
N PRO A 77 -7.37 6.56 7.07
CA PRO A 77 -8.10 7.78 7.34
C PRO A 77 -8.06 8.15 8.83
N ALA A 78 -7.77 9.41 9.14
CA ALA A 78 -7.72 9.88 10.52
C ALA A 78 -9.06 9.71 11.27
N SER A 79 -10.18 9.72 10.55
CA SER A 79 -11.52 9.43 11.07
C SER A 79 -11.69 8.02 11.61
N GLU A 80 -10.80 7.08 11.22
CA GLU A 80 -10.86 5.69 11.65
C GLU A 80 -10.03 5.38 12.91
N TYR A 81 -9.38 6.39 13.49
CA TYR A 81 -8.50 6.21 14.65
C TYR A 81 -9.17 5.44 15.78
N ASP A 82 -10.33 5.89 16.25
CA ASP A 82 -11.06 5.25 17.37
C ASP A 82 -11.51 3.83 17.04
N THR A 83 -11.87 3.59 15.78
CA THR A 83 -12.25 2.25 15.30
C THR A 83 -11.04 1.34 15.27
N LEU A 84 -9.88 1.82 14.79
CA LEU A 84 -8.61 1.09 14.79
C LEU A 84 -8.21 0.68 16.20
N VAL A 85 -8.25 1.60 17.17
CA VAL A 85 -7.94 1.29 18.58
C VAL A 85 -8.83 0.16 19.09
N LYS A 86 -10.14 0.24 18.86
CA LYS A 86 -11.11 -0.79 19.28
C LYS A 86 -10.85 -2.13 18.62
N VAL A 87 -10.60 -2.15 17.30
CA VAL A 87 -10.34 -3.37 16.54
C VAL A 87 -9.03 -4.00 17.00
N ILE A 88 -7.92 -3.25 17.03
CA ILE A 88 -6.61 -3.75 17.45
C ILE A 88 -6.68 -4.32 18.89
N ASN A 89 -7.37 -3.61 19.79
CA ASN A 89 -7.53 -4.09 21.17
C ASN A 89 -8.33 -5.40 21.23
N ARG A 90 -9.39 -5.51 20.46
CA ARG A 90 -10.24 -6.70 20.44
C ARG A 90 -9.54 -7.90 19.79
N GLU A 91 -8.85 -7.68 18.68
CA GLU A 91 -8.27 -8.75 17.86
C GLU A 91 -6.97 -9.31 18.45
N SER A 92 -6.08 -8.44 18.90
CA SER A 92 -4.73 -8.83 19.35
C SER A 92 -4.30 -8.25 20.70
N ARG A 93 -5.08 -7.33 21.29
CA ARG A 93 -4.67 -6.51 22.44
C ARG A 93 -3.39 -5.68 22.15
N GLY A 94 -3.14 -5.37 20.89
CA GLY A 94 -1.93 -4.68 20.44
C GLY A 94 -0.68 -5.56 20.44
N ILE A 95 -0.82 -6.87 20.30
CA ILE A 95 0.31 -7.81 20.22
C ILE A 95 0.56 -8.16 18.75
N PRO A 96 1.65 -7.66 18.11
CA PRO A 96 1.92 -7.90 16.68
C PRO A 96 2.15 -9.37 16.34
N SER A 97 2.75 -10.14 17.25
CA SER A 97 3.03 -11.56 17.06
C SER A 97 1.83 -12.47 17.38
N SER A 98 0.63 -11.92 17.56
CA SER A 98 -0.57 -12.70 17.84
C SER A 98 -0.94 -13.60 16.68
N ILE A 99 -1.16 -14.89 16.93
CA ILE A 99 -1.64 -15.88 15.95
C ILE A 99 -2.81 -16.63 16.58
N ASN A 100 -3.91 -16.75 15.84
CA ASN A 100 -5.00 -17.67 16.16
C ASN A 100 -5.05 -18.81 15.12
N PRO A 101 -4.38 -19.94 15.38
CA PRO A 101 -4.31 -21.04 14.40
C PRO A 101 -5.62 -21.84 14.29
N LYS A 102 -6.58 -21.57 15.16
CA LYS A 102 -7.89 -22.27 15.16
C LYS A 102 -8.91 -21.64 14.21
N ASP A 103 -8.63 -20.43 13.73
CA ASP A 103 -9.51 -19.81 12.75
C ASP A 103 -9.46 -20.58 11.42
N PRO A 104 -10.62 -20.73 10.75
CA PRO A 104 -10.69 -21.37 9.45
C PRO A 104 -9.73 -20.73 8.43
N GLN A 105 -9.39 -21.49 7.37
CA GLN A 105 -8.63 -20.97 6.23
C GLN A 105 -7.20 -20.52 6.57
N GLY A 106 -6.52 -21.27 7.44
CA GLY A 106 -5.10 -21.06 7.72
C GLY A 106 -4.80 -20.23 8.97
N GLY A 107 -5.82 -19.80 9.72
CA GLY A 107 -5.63 -19.01 10.94
C GLY A 107 -5.78 -17.52 10.73
N SER A 108 -5.51 -16.74 11.78
CA SER A 108 -5.52 -15.27 11.77
C SER A 108 -4.26 -14.72 12.40
N PHE A 109 -3.72 -13.62 11.85
CA PHE A 109 -2.36 -13.16 12.11
C PHE A 109 -2.26 -11.67 12.43
N GLY A 110 -1.41 -11.35 13.42
CA GLY A 110 -0.95 -10.01 13.73
C GLY A 110 -1.97 -9.11 14.41
N LEU A 111 -1.73 -7.80 14.32
CA LEU A 111 -2.49 -6.77 15.03
C LEU A 111 -3.99 -6.80 14.72
N LEU A 112 -4.34 -6.92 13.46
CA LEU A 112 -5.72 -6.91 12.96
C LEU A 112 -6.30 -8.32 12.79
N GLN A 113 -5.56 -9.37 13.19
CA GLN A 113 -5.97 -10.77 13.03
C GLN A 113 -6.48 -11.05 11.61
N ILE A 114 -5.64 -10.70 10.61
CA ILE A 114 -5.97 -10.92 9.21
C ILE A 114 -6.01 -12.42 8.94
N ASN A 115 -7.17 -12.92 8.48
CA ASN A 115 -7.41 -14.32 8.23
C ASN A 115 -6.70 -14.81 6.95
N GLY A 116 -6.24 -16.06 6.94
CA GLY A 116 -5.57 -16.70 5.80
C GLY A 116 -6.41 -16.72 4.51
N PHE A 117 -7.74 -16.52 4.60
CA PHE A 117 -8.60 -16.29 3.44
C PHE A 117 -8.05 -15.21 2.50
N TRP A 118 -7.37 -14.20 3.04
CA TRP A 118 -6.85 -13.08 2.27
C TRP A 118 -5.47 -13.32 1.65
N GLU A 119 -4.82 -14.45 1.96
CA GLU A 119 -3.43 -14.70 1.56
C GLU A 119 -3.18 -14.51 0.07
N SER A 120 -3.87 -15.27 -0.78
CA SER A 120 -3.67 -15.19 -2.23
C SER A 120 -3.91 -13.77 -2.76
N TRP A 121 -4.96 -13.10 -2.28
CA TRP A 121 -5.32 -11.75 -2.68
C TRP A 121 -4.26 -10.71 -2.30
N LEU A 122 -3.63 -10.87 -1.12
CA LEU A 122 -2.56 -9.98 -0.63
C LEU A 122 -1.22 -10.26 -1.33
N VAL A 123 -0.90 -11.54 -1.59
CA VAL A 123 0.32 -11.94 -2.32
C VAL A 123 0.29 -11.43 -3.75
N GLU A 124 -0.82 -11.60 -4.47
CA GLU A 124 -1.00 -11.09 -5.84
C GLU A 124 -0.78 -9.58 -5.95
N ARG A 125 -1.01 -8.83 -4.87
CA ARG A 125 -0.80 -7.38 -4.79
C ARG A 125 0.57 -6.97 -4.26
N GLY A 126 1.43 -7.94 -3.95
CA GLY A 126 2.76 -7.70 -3.41
C GLY A 126 2.76 -7.08 -2.00
N LEU A 127 1.67 -7.24 -1.26
CA LEU A 127 1.53 -6.69 0.10
C LEU A 127 2.14 -7.58 1.17
N ILE A 128 2.17 -8.89 0.90
CA ILE A 128 2.81 -9.91 1.75
C ILE A 128 3.52 -10.93 0.88
N SER A 129 4.49 -11.65 1.44
CA SER A 129 5.12 -12.83 0.81
C SER A 129 4.55 -14.15 1.36
N SER A 130 4.07 -14.13 2.59
CA SER A 130 3.39 -15.25 3.27
C SER A 130 2.56 -14.71 4.43
N LEU A 131 1.75 -15.56 5.07
CA LEU A 131 0.96 -15.17 6.25
C LEU A 131 1.83 -14.72 7.44
N GLU A 132 3.03 -15.27 7.59
CA GLU A 132 3.97 -14.88 8.64
C GLU A 132 4.43 -13.43 8.49
N SER A 133 4.44 -12.88 7.27
CA SER A 133 4.73 -11.46 7.03
C SER A 133 3.78 -10.54 7.79
N LEU A 134 2.57 -11.01 8.08
CA LEU A 134 1.56 -10.26 8.84
C LEU A 134 1.89 -10.09 10.32
N LEU A 135 2.95 -10.73 10.83
CA LEU A 135 3.44 -10.53 12.19
C LEU A 135 4.28 -9.25 12.32
N ASP A 136 4.73 -8.67 11.20
CA ASP A 136 5.27 -7.31 11.19
C ASP A 136 4.11 -6.30 11.28
N PRO A 137 4.15 -5.37 12.26
CA PRO A 137 3.05 -4.43 12.48
C PRO A 137 2.80 -3.49 11.29
N THR A 138 3.85 -3.09 10.58
CA THR A 138 3.72 -2.19 9.42
C THR A 138 3.09 -2.92 8.24
N ILE A 139 3.51 -4.16 7.99
CA ILE A 139 2.94 -5.00 6.94
C ILE A 139 1.47 -5.32 7.26
N ASN A 140 1.17 -5.67 8.51
CA ASN A 140 -0.19 -5.96 8.95
C ASN A 140 -1.13 -4.78 8.74
N LEU A 141 -0.72 -3.58 9.16
CA LEU A 141 -1.54 -2.37 9.01
C LEU A 141 -1.71 -1.95 7.54
N ARG A 142 -0.69 -2.12 6.68
CA ARG A 142 -0.82 -1.88 5.23
C ARG A 142 -1.74 -2.89 4.55
N ALA A 143 -1.61 -4.17 4.88
CA ALA A 143 -2.50 -5.22 4.39
C ALA A 143 -3.94 -4.96 4.84
N GLY A 144 -4.11 -4.60 6.12
CA GLY A 144 -5.40 -4.21 6.67
C GLY A 144 -6.03 -3.01 5.95
N LEU A 145 -5.24 -1.98 5.63
CA LEU A 145 -5.72 -0.83 4.86
C LEU A 145 -6.21 -1.24 3.46
N ALA A 146 -5.48 -2.12 2.78
CA ALA A 146 -5.90 -2.61 1.49
C ALA A 146 -7.23 -3.39 1.57
N ILE A 147 -7.39 -4.23 2.59
CA ILE A 147 -8.66 -4.96 2.85
C ILE A 147 -9.78 -3.97 3.21
N TYR A 148 -9.51 -2.98 4.05
CA TYR A 148 -10.46 -1.93 4.41
C TYR A 148 -10.93 -1.15 3.17
N ASN A 149 -10.03 -0.75 2.30
CA ASN A 149 -10.36 -0.06 1.05
C ASN A 149 -11.22 -0.91 0.10
N ASN A 150 -11.07 -2.23 0.16
CA ASN A 150 -11.87 -3.17 -0.63
C ASN A 150 -13.26 -3.46 -0.03
N SER A 151 -13.36 -3.57 1.30
CA SER A 151 -14.53 -4.17 1.97
C SER A 151 -15.01 -3.40 3.20
N GLY A 152 -14.40 -2.24 3.51
CA GLY A 152 -14.66 -1.53 4.77
C GLY A 152 -14.31 -2.39 5.98
N TRP A 153 -15.03 -2.19 7.06
CA TRP A 153 -14.87 -2.96 8.29
C TRP A 153 -15.56 -4.33 8.30
N ASN A 154 -16.14 -4.77 7.18
CA ASN A 154 -16.89 -6.05 7.12
C ASN A 154 -16.08 -7.26 7.59
N PRO A 155 -14.77 -7.42 7.24
CA PRO A 155 -13.99 -8.55 7.71
C PRO A 155 -13.82 -8.62 9.23
N TRP A 156 -13.89 -7.47 9.91
CA TRP A 156 -13.73 -7.35 11.36
C TRP A 156 -15.07 -7.22 12.11
N ARG A 157 -16.19 -7.35 11.42
CA ARG A 157 -17.48 -7.48 12.08
C ARG A 157 -17.57 -8.86 12.71
N THR A 158 -17.67 -8.90 14.02
CA THR A 158 -18.02 -10.13 14.71
C THR A 158 -19.35 -10.61 14.18
N ALA A 159 -19.40 -11.83 13.67
CA ALA A 159 -20.67 -12.53 13.53
C ALA A 159 -21.32 -12.52 14.93
N LYS A 160 -22.50 -11.91 15.05
CA LYS A 160 -23.31 -11.94 16.25
C LYS A 160 -23.90 -13.33 16.40
#